data_5c4f5bb98e220f1f0bc5609f59a94ca6
#
_entry.id   5c4f5bb98e220f1f0bc5609f59a94ca6
#
_cell.length_a   1.000
_cell.length_b   1.000
_cell.length_c   1.000
_cell.angle_alpha   90.00
_cell.angle_beta   90.00
_cell.angle_gamma   90.00
#
_symmetry.space_group_name_H-M   'P 1'
#
loop_
_entity.id
_entity.type
_entity.pdbx_description
1 polymer ?
#
loop_
_entity_poly.entity_id
_entity_poly.type
_entity_poly.pdbx_seq_one_letter_code
_entity_poly.pdbx_strand_id
1 'polypeptide(L)'
;MLLNFTKMHGLGNDFMMIDGVTQNVFLSQDQIKKLANRNFGIGFDQLLMVEPPYDPDLDFHYRIFNSDGSEVSQCGNGARCFARFVQLKGLTNKSAIKVSTKSGNMVLYLEDNEQVTVNMGRPILEPKKIPFVANQQEKTYILRSEQDTVICGVVSMGNPHCVVQVEDIDQININDLGARLESHERFSEKTNVGFMQVINREHIKLRVFERGVGETLACGSGACAAVVAGRIQDLLDSKVQVDLPGGSLHIRWHDENSPVKMTGPAEYVFDGQMHL
;
A
#
# COMPACT_ATOMS: atom_id res chain seq x y z
N MET A 1 -15.91 28.28 -4.17
CA MET A 1 -14.45 28.34 -4.52
C MET A 1 -14.20 27.38 -5.66
N LEU A 2 -13.41 27.76 -6.68
CA LEU A 2 -13.00 26.84 -7.73
C LEU A 2 -11.83 25.98 -7.21
N LEU A 3 -12.00 24.65 -7.21
CA LEU A 3 -10.99 23.69 -6.81
C LEU A 3 -10.43 23.01 -8.04
N ASN A 4 -9.11 23.05 -8.21
CA ASN A 4 -8.40 22.27 -9.21
C ASN A 4 -7.90 20.97 -8.59
N PHE A 5 -8.05 19.87 -9.29
CA PHE A 5 -7.59 18.56 -8.85
C PHE A 5 -7.03 17.73 -10.01
N THR A 6 -6.29 16.69 -9.69
CA THR A 6 -5.82 15.69 -10.66
C THR A 6 -6.33 14.32 -10.25
N LYS A 7 -6.85 13.57 -11.20
CA LYS A 7 -7.18 12.15 -11.02
C LYS A 7 -5.97 11.30 -11.37
N MET A 8 -5.57 10.42 -10.45
CA MET A 8 -4.48 9.48 -10.63
C MET A 8 -4.84 8.10 -10.09
N HIS A 9 -4.09 7.07 -10.47
CA HIS A 9 -4.17 5.76 -9.84
C HIS A 9 -2.80 5.08 -9.74
N GLY A 10 -2.67 4.18 -8.75
CA GLY A 10 -1.57 3.23 -8.63
C GLY A 10 -2.13 1.82 -8.66
N LEU A 11 -2.04 1.14 -9.81
CA LEU A 11 -2.54 -0.23 -10.01
C LEU A 11 -4.05 -0.37 -9.71
N GLY A 12 -4.87 0.59 -10.17
CA GLY A 12 -6.32 0.57 -9.98
C GLY A 12 -6.82 1.18 -8.67
N ASN A 13 -5.99 1.36 -7.66
CA ASN A 13 -6.33 2.18 -6.49
C ASN A 13 -6.27 3.65 -6.90
N ASP A 14 -7.41 4.33 -6.89
CA ASP A 14 -7.57 5.65 -7.50
C ASP A 14 -7.67 6.81 -6.50
N PHE A 15 -7.07 7.93 -6.88
CA PHE A 15 -6.88 9.09 -6.02
C PHE A 15 -7.38 10.37 -6.66
N MET A 16 -7.97 11.24 -5.83
CA MET A 16 -8.12 12.65 -6.12
C MET A 16 -6.94 13.40 -5.47
N MET A 17 -6.05 13.96 -6.29
CA MET A 17 -4.87 14.70 -5.85
C MET A 17 -5.15 16.19 -5.81
N ILE A 18 -4.83 16.85 -4.71
CA ILE A 18 -5.03 18.30 -4.54
C ILE A 18 -3.69 18.95 -4.20
N ASP A 19 -3.35 19.97 -4.95
CA ASP A 19 -2.24 20.86 -4.64
C ASP A 19 -2.68 21.91 -3.59
N GLY A 20 -2.32 21.70 -2.34
CA GLY A 20 -2.50 22.64 -1.24
C GLY A 20 -1.29 23.58 -1.04
N VAL A 21 -0.24 23.49 -1.91
CA VAL A 21 0.88 24.42 -1.90
C VAL A 21 0.49 25.72 -2.61
N THR A 22 -0.15 25.60 -3.78
CA THR A 22 -0.54 26.76 -4.59
C THR A 22 -2.01 27.13 -4.44
N GLN A 23 -2.84 26.24 -3.89
CA GLN A 23 -4.26 26.50 -3.61
C GLN A 23 -4.52 26.52 -2.10
N ASN A 24 -5.26 27.51 -1.62
CA ASN A 24 -5.73 27.53 -0.23
C ASN A 24 -7.02 26.71 -0.11
N VAL A 25 -6.89 25.43 0.23
CA VAL A 25 -8.00 24.47 0.26
C VAL A 25 -8.16 23.87 1.65
N PHE A 26 -9.37 23.95 2.15
CA PHE A 26 -9.81 23.19 3.32
C PHE A 26 -11.06 22.40 2.94
N LEU A 27 -11.05 21.11 3.22
CA LEU A 27 -12.18 20.21 2.99
C LEU A 27 -12.63 19.58 4.30
N SER A 28 -13.90 19.70 4.61
CA SER A 28 -14.51 18.98 5.72
C SER A 28 -14.66 17.48 5.36
N GLN A 29 -14.84 16.66 6.38
CA GLN A 29 -15.10 15.23 6.19
C GLN A 29 -16.32 14.97 5.30
N ASP A 30 -17.41 15.71 5.48
CA ASP A 30 -18.62 15.58 4.67
C ASP A 30 -18.38 15.97 3.20
N GLN A 31 -17.56 17.00 2.96
CA GLN A 31 -17.18 17.39 1.60
C GLN A 31 -16.36 16.27 0.93
N ILE A 32 -15.37 15.70 1.62
CA ILE A 32 -14.56 14.58 1.10
C ILE A 32 -15.47 13.39 0.76
N LYS A 33 -16.37 13.02 1.67
CA LYS A 33 -17.35 11.94 1.45
C LYS A 33 -18.24 12.18 0.23
N LYS A 34 -18.71 13.42 0.03
CA LYS A 34 -19.51 13.79 -1.15
C LYS A 34 -18.69 13.69 -2.43
N LEU A 35 -17.43 14.18 -2.41
CA LEU A 35 -16.52 14.13 -3.55
C LEU A 35 -16.15 12.70 -3.93
N ALA A 36 -15.98 11.81 -2.95
CA ALA A 36 -15.63 10.41 -3.15
C ALA A 36 -16.75 9.58 -3.80
N ASN A 37 -17.99 10.04 -3.74
CA ASN A 37 -19.11 9.32 -4.33
C ASN A 37 -18.95 9.21 -5.85
N ARG A 38 -18.94 7.95 -6.38
CA ARG A 38 -18.67 7.69 -7.79
C ARG A 38 -19.80 8.07 -8.75
N ASN A 39 -21.02 8.27 -8.21
CA ASN A 39 -22.20 8.65 -9.01
C ASN A 39 -22.53 10.14 -8.93
N PHE A 40 -22.23 10.78 -7.78
CA PHE A 40 -22.63 12.16 -7.50
C PHE A 40 -21.45 13.09 -7.23
N GLY A 41 -20.22 12.57 -7.22
CA GLY A 41 -18.99 13.30 -7.01
C GLY A 41 -17.95 13.00 -8.10
N ILE A 42 -16.68 13.17 -7.76
CA ILE A 42 -15.54 12.82 -8.62
C ILE A 42 -15.33 11.30 -8.64
N GLY A 43 -15.61 10.65 -7.51
CA GLY A 43 -15.35 9.21 -7.33
C GLY A 43 -13.86 8.91 -7.14
N PHE A 44 -13.49 8.38 -6.01
CA PHE A 44 -12.13 7.93 -5.71
C PHE A 44 -12.14 7.01 -4.48
N ASP A 45 -11.09 6.22 -4.34
CA ASP A 45 -10.85 5.43 -3.13
C ASP A 45 -10.30 6.32 -2.01
N GLN A 46 -9.37 7.21 -2.35
CA GLN A 46 -8.75 8.12 -1.39
C GLN A 46 -8.48 9.50 -2.00
N LEU A 47 -8.46 10.52 -1.14
CA LEU A 47 -8.03 11.87 -1.47
C LEU A 47 -6.62 12.10 -0.91
N LEU A 48 -5.73 12.64 -1.71
CA LEU A 48 -4.39 13.06 -1.31
C LEU A 48 -4.26 14.57 -1.41
N MET A 49 -3.81 15.20 -0.34
CA MET A 49 -3.52 16.63 -0.29
C MET A 49 -2.02 16.84 -0.10
N VAL A 50 -1.42 17.58 -1.02
CA VAL A 50 -0.02 18.03 -0.94
C VAL A 50 0.02 19.36 -0.22
N GLU A 51 0.78 19.45 0.86
CA GLU A 51 0.92 20.66 1.66
C GLU A 51 2.39 21.10 1.77
N PRO A 52 2.65 22.39 2.09
CA PRO A 52 4.00 22.82 2.43
C PRO A 52 4.56 22.02 3.61
N PRO A 53 5.87 21.82 3.70
CA PRO A 53 6.48 21.09 4.80
C PRO A 53 6.41 21.87 6.11
N TYR A 54 6.23 21.17 7.22
CA TYR A 54 6.34 21.77 8.57
C TYR A 54 7.80 21.82 9.07
N ASP A 55 8.70 21.06 8.44
CA ASP A 55 10.10 20.95 8.74
C ASP A 55 10.91 21.40 7.51
N PRO A 56 11.86 22.36 7.63
CA PRO A 56 12.66 22.87 6.52
C PRO A 56 13.55 21.80 5.84
N ASP A 57 13.83 20.68 6.52
CA ASP A 57 14.60 19.57 5.94
C ASP A 57 13.78 18.65 5.03
N LEU A 58 12.47 18.89 4.95
CA LEU A 58 11.51 18.16 4.12
C LEU A 58 11.05 18.99 2.91
N ASP A 59 10.61 18.33 1.87
CA ASP A 59 10.12 19.00 0.66
C ASP A 59 8.61 19.28 0.75
N PHE A 60 7.84 18.35 1.31
CA PHE A 60 6.40 18.45 1.44
C PHE A 60 5.89 17.74 2.70
N HIS A 61 4.65 18.09 3.06
CA HIS A 61 3.79 17.28 3.91
C HIS A 61 2.63 16.74 3.06
N TYR A 62 2.22 15.47 3.24
CA TYR A 62 1.03 14.99 2.58
C TYR A 62 0.06 14.31 3.52
N ARG A 63 -1.20 14.52 3.24
CA ARG A 63 -2.31 13.95 3.99
C ARG A 63 -3.14 13.07 3.08
N ILE A 64 -3.62 11.96 3.63
CA ILE A 64 -4.46 11.00 2.92
C ILE A 64 -5.78 10.87 3.67
N PHE A 65 -6.88 10.89 2.91
CA PHE A 65 -8.22 10.71 3.45
C PHE A 65 -8.92 9.57 2.70
N ASN A 66 -9.56 8.68 3.43
CA ASN A 66 -10.44 7.68 2.85
C ASN A 66 -11.70 8.33 2.26
N SER A 67 -12.45 7.55 1.50
CA SER A 67 -13.73 7.99 0.90
C SER A 67 -14.81 8.38 1.92
N ASP A 68 -14.70 7.97 3.18
CA ASP A 68 -15.56 8.40 4.28
C ASP A 68 -15.10 9.72 4.95
N GLY A 69 -13.99 10.30 4.47
CA GLY A 69 -13.37 11.51 4.98
C GLY A 69 -12.47 11.31 6.20
N SER A 70 -12.27 10.08 6.68
CA SER A 70 -11.32 9.79 7.76
C SER A 70 -9.89 9.91 7.27
N GLU A 71 -9.02 10.55 8.07
CA GLU A 71 -7.61 10.71 7.74
C GLU A 71 -6.82 9.45 8.13
N VAL A 72 -6.08 8.89 7.16
CA VAL A 72 -5.26 7.69 7.35
C VAL A 72 -3.77 8.01 7.33
N SER A 73 -2.97 7.08 7.86
CA SER A 73 -1.57 7.35 8.14
C SER A 73 -0.65 7.13 6.94
N GLN A 74 -0.94 6.13 6.09
CA GLN A 74 -0.05 5.72 5.01
C GLN A 74 -0.78 4.91 3.93
N CYS A 75 -0.38 5.10 2.68
CA CYS A 75 -0.78 4.28 1.54
C CYS A 75 0.38 4.22 0.54
N GLY A 76 0.94 3.03 0.30
CA GLY A 76 2.07 2.86 -0.63
C GLY A 76 1.72 3.22 -2.07
N ASN A 77 0.49 2.95 -2.51
CA ASN A 77 -0.01 3.36 -3.83
C ASN A 77 -0.13 4.89 -3.90
N GLY A 78 -0.67 5.52 -2.86
CA GLY A 78 -0.78 6.96 -2.75
C GLY A 78 0.57 7.66 -2.75
N ALA A 79 1.58 7.10 -2.08
CA ALA A 79 2.93 7.66 -2.05
C ALA A 79 3.56 7.72 -3.46
N ARG A 80 3.32 6.71 -4.33
CA ARG A 80 3.78 6.75 -5.72
C ARG A 80 3.06 7.84 -6.51
N CYS A 81 1.73 7.91 -6.41
CA CYS A 81 0.95 8.96 -7.05
C CYS A 81 1.37 10.35 -6.57
N PHE A 82 1.66 10.50 -5.28
CA PHE A 82 2.16 11.75 -4.71
C PHE A 82 3.47 12.21 -5.39
N ALA A 83 4.48 11.35 -5.45
CA ALA A 83 5.78 11.70 -6.03
C ALA A 83 5.64 12.10 -7.51
N ARG A 84 4.86 11.35 -8.28
CA ARG A 84 4.60 11.67 -9.68
C ARG A 84 3.79 12.95 -9.84
N PHE A 85 2.81 13.20 -8.98
CA PHE A 85 1.99 14.41 -8.99
C PHE A 85 2.82 15.68 -8.79
N VAL A 86 3.66 15.73 -7.76
CA VAL A 86 4.47 16.94 -7.48
C VAL A 86 5.48 17.22 -8.59
N GLN A 87 5.97 16.19 -9.29
CA GLN A 87 6.79 16.34 -10.49
C GLN A 87 5.96 16.89 -11.66
N LEU A 88 4.82 16.27 -11.98
CA LEU A 88 3.94 16.68 -13.08
C LEU A 88 3.44 18.12 -12.94
N LYS A 89 3.19 18.57 -11.71
CA LYS A 89 2.76 19.95 -11.43
C LYS A 89 3.93 20.95 -11.32
N GLY A 90 5.16 20.50 -11.50
CA GLY A 90 6.33 21.38 -11.42
C GLY A 90 6.60 21.93 -10.01
N LEU A 91 6.07 21.27 -8.96
CA LEU A 91 6.27 21.68 -7.57
C LEU A 91 7.69 21.35 -7.09
N THR A 92 8.37 20.42 -7.74
CA THR A 92 9.76 20.06 -7.48
C THR A 92 10.46 19.52 -8.73
N ASN A 93 11.78 19.71 -8.80
CA ASN A 93 12.66 19.12 -9.81
C ASN A 93 13.59 18.05 -9.21
N LYS A 94 13.36 17.66 -7.94
CA LYS A 94 14.18 16.66 -7.25
C LYS A 94 13.75 15.26 -7.68
N SER A 95 14.71 14.36 -7.87
CA SER A 95 14.46 12.92 -8.06
C SER A 95 14.25 12.18 -6.74
N ALA A 96 14.76 12.70 -5.63
CA ALA A 96 14.53 12.19 -4.28
C ALA A 96 13.72 13.21 -3.48
N ILE A 97 12.48 12.88 -3.13
CA ILE A 97 11.51 13.77 -2.50
C ILE A 97 11.32 13.32 -1.06
N LYS A 98 11.65 14.20 -0.12
CA LYS A 98 11.48 13.95 1.32
C LYS A 98 10.13 14.47 1.78
N VAL A 99 9.32 13.61 2.35
CA VAL A 99 7.97 13.97 2.78
C VAL A 99 7.68 13.55 4.21
N SER A 100 6.89 14.34 4.92
CA SER A 100 6.25 13.93 6.17
C SER A 100 4.82 13.46 5.93
N THR A 101 4.43 12.50 6.73
CA THR A 101 3.06 11.97 6.81
C THR A 101 2.67 11.83 8.28
N LYS A 102 1.43 11.48 8.54
CA LYS A 102 0.97 11.15 9.90
C LYS A 102 1.75 9.98 10.54
N SER A 103 2.36 9.09 9.73
CA SER A 103 3.15 7.94 10.18
C SER A 103 4.64 8.24 10.35
N GLY A 104 5.10 9.43 9.98
CA GLY A 104 6.51 9.81 9.99
C GLY A 104 7.03 10.22 8.61
N ASN A 105 8.35 10.36 8.53
CA ASN A 105 9.03 10.83 7.33
C ASN A 105 9.38 9.66 6.40
N MET A 106 9.32 9.91 5.09
CA MET A 106 9.74 8.97 4.06
C MET A 106 10.45 9.67 2.91
N VAL A 107 11.17 8.90 2.12
CA VAL A 107 11.80 9.38 0.88
C VAL A 107 11.22 8.59 -0.29
N LEU A 108 10.77 9.34 -1.29
CA LEU A 108 10.23 8.83 -2.53
C LEU A 108 11.24 9.10 -3.65
N TYR A 109 11.50 8.12 -4.50
CA TYR A 109 12.46 8.26 -5.59
C TYR A 109 11.73 8.14 -6.94
N LEU A 110 11.88 9.18 -7.75
CA LEU A 110 11.43 9.17 -9.14
C LEU A 110 12.48 8.47 -9.98
N GLU A 111 12.09 7.44 -10.68
CA GLU A 111 12.95 6.68 -11.58
C GLU A 111 12.83 7.21 -13.03
N ASP A 112 13.87 7.01 -13.85
CA ASP A 112 13.91 7.51 -15.22
C ASP A 112 12.78 6.97 -16.13
N ASN A 113 12.22 5.82 -15.80
CA ASN A 113 11.13 5.15 -16.53
C ASN A 113 9.72 5.51 -16.03
N GLU A 114 9.58 6.66 -15.39
CA GLU A 114 8.31 7.14 -14.79
C GLU A 114 7.76 6.32 -13.62
N GLN A 115 8.49 5.32 -13.18
CA GLN A 115 8.14 4.58 -11.97
C GLN A 115 8.59 5.34 -10.72
N VAL A 116 8.02 4.95 -9.59
CA VAL A 116 8.38 5.52 -8.29
C VAL A 116 8.80 4.42 -7.33
N THR A 117 9.97 4.61 -6.72
CA THR A 117 10.46 3.75 -5.64
C THR A 117 10.12 4.37 -4.29
N VAL A 118 9.43 3.59 -3.47
CA VAL A 118 9.05 3.95 -2.09
C VAL A 118 9.87 3.14 -1.10
N ASN A 119 10.46 3.80 -0.12
CA ASN A 119 11.03 3.12 1.03
C ASN A 119 9.92 2.75 2.01
N MET A 120 9.59 1.47 2.07
CA MET A 120 8.49 0.93 2.89
C MET A 120 8.88 0.65 4.35
N GLY A 121 10.11 0.98 4.73
CA GLY A 121 10.63 0.69 6.07
C GLY A 121 11.11 -0.74 6.24
N ARG A 122 11.55 -1.07 7.45
CA ARG A 122 11.98 -2.42 7.80
C ARG A 122 10.78 -3.29 8.15
N PRO A 123 10.76 -4.56 7.69
CA PRO A 123 9.70 -5.48 8.10
C PRO A 123 9.85 -5.83 9.59
N ILE A 124 8.75 -6.06 10.25
CA ILE A 124 8.70 -6.54 11.63
C ILE A 124 8.32 -8.01 11.59
N LEU A 125 9.16 -8.86 12.20
CA LEU A 125 9.01 -10.31 12.23
C LEU A 125 8.70 -10.84 13.64
N GLU A 126 8.92 -10.04 14.67
CA GLU A 126 8.64 -10.37 16.05
C GLU A 126 7.13 -10.46 16.29
N PRO A 127 6.58 -11.63 16.64
CA PRO A 127 5.12 -11.86 16.73
C PRO A 127 4.37 -10.83 17.59
N LYS A 128 4.91 -10.50 18.76
CA LYS A 128 4.29 -9.53 19.69
C LYS A 128 4.14 -8.14 19.08
N LYS A 129 5.03 -7.75 18.16
CA LYS A 129 4.97 -6.45 17.46
C LYS A 129 4.10 -6.47 16.20
N ILE A 130 3.68 -7.69 15.78
CA ILE A 130 2.76 -7.89 14.65
C ILE A 130 1.28 -7.98 15.13
N PRO A 131 0.94 -7.81 16.37
CA PRO A 131 -0.17 -8.34 17.18
C PRO A 131 -0.60 -9.78 16.80
N PHE A 132 0.40 -10.69 16.81
CA PHE A 132 0.20 -12.10 16.49
C PHE A 132 0.60 -13.01 17.66
N VAL A 133 -0.27 -13.94 18.02
CA VAL A 133 -0.03 -14.88 19.13
C VAL A 133 0.86 -16.03 18.68
N ALA A 134 2.11 -16.02 19.15
CA ALA A 134 3.08 -17.11 18.97
C ALA A 134 4.06 -17.14 20.14
N ASN A 135 4.62 -18.32 20.43
CA ASN A 135 5.61 -18.48 21.50
C ASN A 135 6.97 -17.88 21.13
N GLN A 136 7.33 -17.98 19.86
CA GLN A 136 8.60 -17.47 19.33
C GLN A 136 8.45 -17.09 17.85
N GLN A 137 9.46 -16.41 17.30
CA GLN A 137 9.56 -16.10 15.89
C GLN A 137 9.92 -17.36 15.11
N GLU A 138 9.15 -17.66 14.05
CA GLU A 138 9.35 -18.79 13.17
C GLU A 138 9.31 -18.33 11.70
N LYS A 139 9.88 -19.14 10.78
CA LYS A 139 9.77 -18.90 9.34
C LYS A 139 8.33 -19.02 8.85
N THR A 140 7.59 -19.97 9.44
CA THR A 140 6.17 -20.22 9.12
C THR A 140 5.40 -20.61 10.38
N TYR A 141 4.10 -20.39 10.32
CA TYR A 141 3.15 -20.72 11.38
C TYR A 141 2.00 -21.56 10.82
N ILE A 142 1.42 -22.42 11.66
CA ILE A 142 0.21 -23.15 11.31
C ILE A 142 -0.99 -22.43 11.92
N LEU A 143 -1.92 -22.04 11.06
CA LEU A 143 -3.25 -21.55 11.45
C LEU A 143 -4.25 -22.68 11.26
N ARG A 144 -5.06 -22.92 12.28
CA ARG A 144 -6.10 -23.95 12.28
C ARG A 144 -7.44 -23.32 12.58
N SER A 145 -8.41 -23.58 11.73
CA SER A 145 -9.84 -23.34 11.98
C SER A 145 -10.60 -24.65 11.94
N GLU A 146 -11.92 -24.63 12.18
CA GLU A 146 -12.75 -25.83 12.06
C GLU A 146 -12.71 -26.47 10.66
N GLN A 147 -12.44 -25.68 9.63
CA GLN A 147 -12.51 -26.09 8.22
C GLN A 147 -11.15 -26.16 7.54
N ASP A 148 -10.15 -25.41 8.04
CA ASP A 148 -8.88 -25.23 7.35
C ASP A 148 -7.68 -25.45 8.27
N THR A 149 -6.61 -25.97 7.68
CA THR A 149 -5.26 -25.91 8.26
C THR A 149 -4.34 -25.34 7.19
N VAL A 150 -3.80 -24.14 7.44
CA VAL A 150 -2.91 -23.44 6.51
C VAL A 150 -1.56 -23.17 7.13
N ILE A 151 -0.51 -23.23 6.31
CA ILE A 151 0.84 -22.79 6.68
C ILE A 151 1.03 -21.41 6.09
N CYS A 152 1.47 -20.46 6.92
CA CYS A 152 1.65 -19.07 6.48
C CYS A 152 2.92 -18.44 7.05
N GLY A 153 3.47 -17.46 6.34
CA GLY A 153 4.39 -16.47 6.88
C GLY A 153 3.62 -15.32 7.54
N VAL A 154 4.17 -14.75 8.60
CA VAL A 154 3.55 -13.59 9.28
C VAL A 154 4.56 -12.45 9.34
N VAL A 155 4.17 -11.28 8.79
CA VAL A 155 5.04 -10.10 8.65
C VAL A 155 4.24 -8.85 8.91
N SER A 156 4.84 -7.84 9.56
CA SER A 156 4.25 -6.49 9.57
C SER A 156 5.08 -5.54 8.71
N MET A 157 4.40 -4.80 7.85
CA MET A 157 4.91 -3.66 7.07
C MET A 157 4.33 -2.32 7.58
N GLY A 158 4.15 -2.22 8.92
CA GLY A 158 3.38 -1.17 9.58
C GLY A 158 1.92 -1.57 9.82
N ASN A 159 1.48 -2.65 9.20
CA ASN A 159 0.21 -3.35 9.40
C ASN A 159 0.44 -4.87 9.26
N PRO A 160 -0.35 -5.71 9.94
CA PRO A 160 -0.14 -7.16 9.94
C PRO A 160 -0.52 -7.81 8.60
N HIS A 161 0.30 -8.77 8.18
CA HIS A 161 0.09 -9.60 7.00
C HIS A 161 0.28 -11.08 7.30
N CYS A 162 -0.68 -11.89 6.88
CA CYS A 162 -0.63 -13.35 6.81
C CYS A 162 -0.41 -13.73 5.36
N VAL A 163 0.70 -14.41 5.03
CA VAL A 163 1.05 -14.81 3.66
C VAL A 163 0.95 -16.33 3.52
N VAL A 164 0.02 -16.78 2.71
CA VAL A 164 -0.22 -18.20 2.41
C VAL A 164 0.34 -18.53 1.04
N GLN A 165 1.24 -19.52 0.95
CA GLN A 165 1.68 -20.04 -0.34
C GLN A 165 0.62 -20.96 -0.92
N VAL A 166 0.33 -20.81 -2.22
CA VAL A 166 -0.64 -21.60 -2.97
C VAL A 166 -0.01 -22.14 -4.26
N GLU A 167 -0.48 -23.27 -4.75
CA GLU A 167 0.00 -23.86 -6.01
C GLU A 167 -0.58 -23.14 -7.23
N ASP A 168 -1.87 -22.83 -7.18
CA ASP A 168 -2.59 -22.12 -8.23
C ASP A 168 -3.51 -21.06 -7.62
N ILE A 169 -3.18 -19.79 -7.86
CA ILE A 169 -3.88 -18.64 -7.28
C ILE A 169 -5.30 -18.47 -7.85
N ASP A 170 -5.55 -19.00 -9.05
CA ASP A 170 -6.84 -18.88 -9.72
C ASP A 170 -7.86 -19.89 -9.17
N GLN A 171 -7.40 -20.95 -8.48
CA GLN A 171 -8.25 -21.95 -7.83
C GLN A 171 -8.70 -21.59 -6.42
N ILE A 172 -8.17 -20.50 -5.84
CA ILE A 172 -8.47 -20.14 -4.45
C ILE A 172 -9.72 -19.26 -4.37
N ASN A 173 -10.66 -19.67 -3.51
CA ASN A 173 -11.78 -18.81 -3.10
C ASN A 173 -11.29 -17.81 -2.04
N ILE A 174 -10.72 -16.70 -2.50
CA ILE A 174 -10.07 -15.69 -1.65
C ILE A 174 -11.06 -15.03 -0.70
N ASN A 175 -12.29 -14.77 -1.15
CA ASN A 175 -13.28 -14.11 -0.30
C ASN A 175 -13.70 -14.97 0.89
N ASP A 176 -13.77 -16.27 0.71
CA ASP A 176 -14.13 -17.20 1.77
C ASP A 176 -12.95 -17.48 2.70
N LEU A 177 -11.83 -17.96 2.19
CA LEU A 177 -10.66 -18.29 3.00
C LEU A 177 -10.01 -17.03 3.59
N GLY A 178 -9.94 -15.93 2.82
CA GLY A 178 -9.40 -14.64 3.27
C GLY A 178 -10.19 -14.08 4.45
N ALA A 179 -11.52 -14.09 4.43
CA ALA A 179 -12.35 -13.61 5.53
C ALA A 179 -12.17 -14.42 6.82
N ARG A 180 -12.00 -15.75 6.71
CA ARG A 180 -11.72 -16.59 7.88
C ARG A 180 -10.33 -16.33 8.47
N LEU A 181 -9.31 -16.19 7.62
CA LEU A 181 -7.94 -15.93 8.06
C LEU A 181 -7.75 -14.49 8.57
N GLU A 182 -8.43 -13.49 7.97
CA GLU A 182 -8.42 -12.10 8.43
C GLU A 182 -8.73 -12.00 9.91
N SER A 183 -9.76 -12.72 10.36
CA SER A 183 -10.30 -12.67 11.72
C SER A 183 -9.84 -13.84 12.60
N HIS A 184 -8.81 -14.58 12.18
CA HIS A 184 -8.31 -15.71 12.95
C HIS A 184 -7.84 -15.28 14.35
N GLU A 185 -8.19 -16.06 15.40
CA GLU A 185 -7.96 -15.75 16.82
C GLU A 185 -6.53 -15.38 17.20
N ARG A 186 -5.53 -15.85 16.44
CA ARG A 186 -4.13 -15.51 16.65
C ARG A 186 -3.75 -14.08 16.21
N PHE A 187 -4.62 -13.36 15.48
CA PHE A 187 -4.43 -11.96 15.10
C PHE A 187 -5.39 -11.07 15.91
N SER A 188 -4.90 -10.50 17.03
CA SER A 188 -5.73 -9.71 17.93
C SER A 188 -6.31 -8.43 17.31
N GLU A 189 -5.70 -7.92 16.25
CA GLU A 189 -6.13 -6.73 15.51
C GLU A 189 -6.54 -7.04 14.08
N LYS A 190 -6.89 -8.32 13.79
CA LYS A 190 -7.08 -8.83 12.43
C LYS A 190 -5.83 -8.67 11.54
N THR A 191 -5.85 -9.20 10.33
CA THR A 191 -4.71 -9.18 9.42
C THR A 191 -5.13 -9.03 7.96
N ASN A 192 -4.24 -8.51 7.11
CA ASN A 192 -4.36 -8.67 5.66
C ASN A 192 -3.91 -10.09 5.30
N VAL A 193 -4.56 -10.72 4.35
CA VAL A 193 -4.24 -12.09 3.92
C VAL A 193 -3.78 -12.07 2.46
N GLY A 194 -2.50 -12.39 2.24
CA GLY A 194 -1.91 -12.53 0.91
C GLY A 194 -1.85 -14.00 0.49
N PHE A 195 -2.35 -14.31 -0.70
CA PHE A 195 -2.23 -15.62 -1.34
C PHE A 195 -1.15 -15.51 -2.42
N MET A 196 -0.04 -16.22 -2.22
CA MET A 196 1.18 -16.10 -3.03
C MET A 196 1.40 -17.39 -3.82
N GLN A 197 1.41 -17.28 -5.15
CA GLN A 197 1.88 -18.33 -6.06
C GLN A 197 3.30 -18.00 -6.51
N VAL A 198 4.24 -18.88 -6.24
CA VAL A 198 5.63 -18.74 -6.69
C VAL A 198 5.75 -19.27 -8.13
N ILE A 199 6.09 -18.39 -9.06
CA ILE A 199 6.37 -18.74 -10.46
C ILE A 199 7.83 -19.15 -10.61
N ASN A 200 8.74 -18.35 -10.04
CA ASN A 200 10.15 -18.64 -9.88
C ASN A 200 10.73 -17.77 -8.75
N ARG A 201 12.04 -17.85 -8.49
CA ARG A 201 12.69 -17.12 -7.39
C ARG A 201 12.63 -15.59 -7.50
N GLU A 202 12.39 -15.07 -8.69
CA GLU A 202 12.31 -13.62 -8.98
C GLU A 202 10.92 -13.15 -9.39
N HIS A 203 9.90 -14.05 -9.36
CA HIS A 203 8.55 -13.75 -9.84
C HIS A 203 7.47 -14.50 -9.07
N ILE A 204 6.48 -13.75 -8.56
CA ILE A 204 5.29 -14.29 -7.90
C ILE A 204 4.02 -13.65 -8.48
N LYS A 205 2.91 -14.39 -8.39
CA LYS A 205 1.56 -13.81 -8.46
C LYS A 205 1.01 -13.67 -7.05
N LEU A 206 0.27 -12.60 -6.80
CA LEU A 206 -0.28 -12.30 -5.49
C LEU A 206 -1.71 -11.75 -5.59
N ARG A 207 -2.61 -12.28 -4.77
CA ARG A 207 -3.92 -11.69 -4.52
C ARG A 207 -4.05 -11.41 -3.03
N VAL A 208 -4.65 -10.28 -2.66
CA VAL A 208 -4.72 -9.86 -1.26
C VAL A 208 -6.17 -9.58 -0.85
N PHE A 209 -6.56 -10.22 0.26
CA PHE A 209 -7.76 -9.86 1.01
C PHE A 209 -7.35 -8.87 2.09
N GLU A 210 -7.69 -7.60 1.90
CA GLU A 210 -7.30 -6.53 2.82
C GLU A 210 -8.23 -6.44 4.02
N ARG A 211 -7.66 -6.17 5.17
CA ARG A 211 -8.33 -6.05 6.47
C ARG A 211 -9.45 -5.01 6.43
N GLY A 212 -10.69 -5.47 6.64
CA GLY A 212 -11.90 -4.64 6.66
C GLY A 212 -12.39 -4.17 5.28
N VAL A 213 -11.75 -4.62 4.20
CA VAL A 213 -12.10 -4.18 2.83
C VAL A 213 -12.51 -5.36 1.95
N GLY A 214 -11.80 -6.48 2.03
CA GLY A 214 -11.97 -7.62 1.13
C GLY A 214 -10.86 -7.69 0.07
N GLU A 215 -11.10 -8.45 -1.01
CA GLU A 215 -10.13 -8.54 -2.10
C GLU A 215 -10.00 -7.20 -2.85
N THR A 216 -8.75 -6.75 -3.06
CA THR A 216 -8.43 -5.51 -3.77
C THR A 216 -7.54 -5.77 -4.99
N LEU A 217 -7.51 -4.80 -5.91
CA LEU A 217 -6.69 -4.91 -7.13
C LEU A 217 -5.18 -4.82 -6.84
N ALA A 218 -4.78 -4.11 -5.78
CA ALA A 218 -3.38 -3.94 -5.43
C ALA A 218 -3.19 -3.52 -3.97
N CYS A 219 -2.38 -4.28 -3.24
CA CYS A 219 -1.95 -3.97 -1.89
C CYS A 219 -0.42 -3.89 -1.84
N GLY A 220 0.13 -2.67 -1.75
CA GLY A 220 1.58 -2.46 -1.75
C GLY A 220 2.30 -3.07 -0.54
N SER A 221 1.75 -2.92 0.67
CA SER A 221 2.29 -3.55 1.88
C SER A 221 2.15 -5.07 1.83
N GLY A 222 1.09 -5.60 1.22
CA GLY A 222 0.90 -7.03 0.98
C GLY A 222 1.95 -7.60 0.04
N ALA A 223 2.29 -6.89 -1.04
CA ALA A 223 3.36 -7.28 -1.96
C ALA A 223 4.73 -7.32 -1.25
N CYS A 224 5.03 -6.31 -0.43
CA CYS A 224 6.25 -6.29 0.39
C CYS A 224 6.28 -7.47 1.38
N ALA A 225 5.20 -7.70 2.09
CA ALA A 225 5.09 -8.80 3.06
C ALA A 225 5.24 -10.17 2.41
N ALA A 226 4.66 -10.38 1.21
CA ALA A 226 4.77 -11.62 0.46
C ALA A 226 6.23 -11.92 0.07
N VAL A 227 6.96 -10.91 -0.43
CA VAL A 227 8.39 -11.08 -0.77
C VAL A 227 9.23 -11.32 0.46
N VAL A 228 9.00 -10.60 1.57
CA VAL A 228 9.71 -10.83 2.84
C VAL A 228 9.46 -12.25 3.34
N ALA A 229 8.20 -12.71 3.41
CA ALA A 229 7.85 -14.05 3.84
C ALA A 229 8.48 -15.14 2.94
N GLY A 230 8.41 -14.96 1.62
CA GLY A 230 9.00 -15.89 0.66
C GLY A 230 10.53 -15.97 0.76
N ARG A 231 11.21 -14.84 1.04
CA ARG A 231 12.66 -14.84 1.25
C ARG A 231 13.08 -15.53 2.54
N ILE A 232 12.36 -15.31 3.64
CA ILE A 232 12.62 -15.98 4.91
C ILE A 232 12.50 -17.50 4.78
N GLN A 233 11.62 -17.95 3.89
CA GLN A 233 11.41 -19.36 3.57
C GLN A 233 12.37 -19.91 2.49
N ASP A 234 13.33 -19.09 2.00
CA ASP A 234 14.28 -19.46 0.93
C ASP A 234 13.60 -19.76 -0.43
N LEU A 235 12.38 -19.29 -0.65
CA LEU A 235 11.63 -19.46 -1.90
C LEU A 235 11.97 -18.38 -2.94
N LEU A 236 12.36 -17.19 -2.49
CA LEU A 236 12.54 -16.01 -3.34
C LEU A 236 13.92 -15.38 -3.21
N ASP A 237 14.35 -14.67 -4.25
CA ASP A 237 15.57 -13.87 -4.28
C ASP A 237 15.33 -12.42 -3.77
N SER A 238 16.37 -11.59 -3.72
CA SER A 238 16.31 -10.24 -3.13
C SER A 238 15.59 -9.21 -3.99
N LYS A 239 15.29 -9.53 -5.25
CA LYS A 239 14.53 -8.70 -6.18
C LYS A 239 13.45 -9.55 -6.80
N VAL A 240 12.21 -9.17 -6.65
CA VAL A 240 11.07 -9.97 -7.06
C VAL A 240 10.03 -9.09 -7.76
N GLN A 241 9.58 -9.52 -8.92
CA GLN A 241 8.38 -9.01 -9.54
C GLN A 241 7.16 -9.64 -8.88
N VAL A 242 6.19 -8.82 -8.53
CA VAL A 242 4.92 -9.23 -7.92
C VAL A 242 3.80 -8.82 -8.85
N ASP A 243 3.14 -9.78 -9.49
CA ASP A 243 1.96 -9.55 -10.29
C ASP A 243 0.71 -9.61 -9.41
N LEU A 244 -0.02 -8.50 -9.40
CA LEU A 244 -1.30 -8.30 -8.71
C LEU A 244 -2.41 -8.16 -9.77
N PRO A 245 -3.69 -8.30 -9.43
CA PRO A 245 -4.79 -8.08 -10.38
C PRO A 245 -4.75 -6.72 -11.08
N GLY A 246 -4.28 -5.67 -10.40
CA GLY A 246 -4.17 -4.31 -10.95
C GLY A 246 -2.89 -4.02 -11.73
N GLY A 247 -1.90 -4.93 -11.75
CA GLY A 247 -0.61 -4.77 -12.43
C GLY A 247 0.58 -5.20 -11.57
N SER A 248 1.80 -4.86 -12.00
CA SER A 248 3.02 -5.39 -11.40
C SER A 248 3.76 -4.38 -10.53
N LEU A 249 4.36 -4.86 -9.45
CA LEU A 249 5.30 -4.15 -8.58
C LEU A 249 6.66 -4.88 -8.60
N HIS A 250 7.73 -4.13 -8.38
CA HIS A 250 9.06 -4.69 -8.12
C HIS A 250 9.45 -4.45 -6.68
N ILE A 251 9.64 -5.51 -5.93
CA ILE A 251 10.00 -5.46 -4.53
C ILE A 251 11.46 -5.86 -4.37
N ARG A 252 12.20 -5.09 -3.58
CA ARG A 252 13.60 -5.37 -3.23
C ARG A 252 13.77 -5.40 -1.72
N TRP A 253 14.31 -6.49 -1.22
CA TRP A 253 14.68 -6.64 0.18
C TRP A 253 15.92 -7.52 0.31
N HIS A 254 16.97 -7.02 0.96
CA HIS A 254 18.24 -7.73 1.08
C HIS A 254 18.33 -8.62 2.31
N ASP A 255 18.03 -8.06 3.48
CA ASP A 255 18.12 -8.72 4.78
C ASP A 255 17.28 -8.00 5.84
N GLU A 256 17.21 -8.58 7.04
CA GLU A 256 16.39 -8.07 8.16
C GLU A 256 16.82 -6.66 8.64
N ASN A 257 18.05 -6.24 8.36
CA ASN A 257 18.57 -4.91 8.75
C ASN A 257 18.28 -3.84 7.69
N SER A 258 17.88 -4.24 6.48
CA SER A 258 17.60 -3.33 5.38
C SER A 258 16.09 -3.03 5.23
N PRO A 259 15.74 -1.82 4.74
CA PRO A 259 14.36 -1.53 4.41
C PRO A 259 13.91 -2.27 3.15
N VAL A 260 12.61 -2.55 3.08
CA VAL A 260 11.96 -3.00 1.85
C VAL A 260 11.77 -1.81 0.92
N LYS A 261 12.16 -1.95 -0.34
CA LYS A 261 11.89 -0.97 -1.39
C LYS A 261 10.85 -1.52 -2.35
N MET A 262 9.85 -0.71 -2.64
CA MET A 262 8.77 -1.03 -3.57
C MET A 262 8.81 -0.06 -4.73
N THR A 263 8.94 -0.56 -5.96
CA THR A 263 8.93 0.22 -7.19
C THR A 263 7.72 -0.15 -8.02
N GLY A 264 7.01 0.84 -8.54
CA GLY A 264 5.85 0.62 -9.40
C GLY A 264 5.34 1.88 -10.07
N PRO A 265 4.34 1.74 -10.94
CA PRO A 265 3.77 2.86 -11.70
C PRO A 265 2.88 3.75 -10.83
N ALA A 266 2.70 4.96 -11.33
CA ALA A 266 1.72 5.93 -10.88
C ALA A 266 1.18 6.66 -12.11
N GLU A 267 -0.08 6.41 -12.44
CA GLU A 267 -0.67 6.83 -13.70
C GLU A 267 -1.51 8.10 -13.51
N TYR A 268 -1.24 9.08 -14.37
CA TYR A 268 -2.08 10.25 -14.55
C TYR A 268 -3.31 9.88 -15.38
N VAL A 269 -4.49 10.33 -14.97
CA VAL A 269 -5.74 10.10 -15.72
C VAL A 269 -6.23 11.39 -16.37
N PHE A 270 -6.55 12.41 -15.55
CA PHE A 270 -6.97 13.71 -16.04
C PHE A 270 -6.84 14.82 -14.97
N ASP A 271 -6.83 16.06 -15.42
CA ASP A 271 -7.04 17.23 -14.58
C ASP A 271 -8.51 17.67 -14.62
N GLY A 272 -9.03 18.11 -13.50
CA GLY A 272 -10.40 18.59 -13.38
C GLY A 272 -10.53 19.86 -12.54
N GLN A 273 -11.67 20.52 -12.69
CA GLN A 273 -12.06 21.68 -11.90
C GLN A 273 -13.49 21.48 -11.40
N MET A 274 -13.76 21.96 -10.20
CA MET A 274 -15.10 21.95 -9.65
C MET A 274 -15.36 23.13 -8.72
N HIS A 275 -16.60 23.51 -8.57
CA HIS A 275 -17.04 24.47 -7.55
C HIS A 275 -17.38 23.73 -6.25
N LEU A 276 -16.76 24.17 -5.15
CA LEU A 276 -17.07 23.72 -3.79
C LEU A 276 -18.20 24.54 -3.20
#